data_99efabdf037e560fee7ba7a7efd2c898
#
_entry.id   99efabdf037e560fee7ba7a7efd2c898
#
_cell.length_a   1.000
_cell.length_b   1.000
_cell.length_c   1.000
_cell.angle_alpha   90.00
_cell.angle_beta   90.00
_cell.angle_gamma   90.00
#
_symmetry.space_group_name_H-M   'P 1'
#
loop_
_entity.id
_entity.type
_entity.pdbx_description
1 polymer ?
#
loop_
_entity_poly.entity_id
_entity_poly.type
_entity_poly.pdbx_seq_one_letter_code
_entity_poly.pdbx_strand_id
1 'polypeptide(L)'
;MEGLLLFSPAPYVRTNLVGLVPFASLFFEWLRTPEEAGGGTTAFRYRTLPMTGLVAYCDTMDHAEEALEKPYRKPVLTVLSEFDSIVDTERMLEAADESFLNPRSRTIWYGDETPETKVMKVISLPSHLEKEHIRSFSHLSVNFSPENPHYGRGARAEWCRPENDPRPRFYCEIPESEIWYGAWGEERDGHVYVRLTYNPHFERQTEEVLAFLRGK
;
A
#
# COMPACT_ATOMS: atom_id res chain seq x y z
N MET A 1 2.42 24.88 -10.42
CA MET A 1 2.22 24.78 -8.96
C MET A 1 3.12 23.66 -8.45
N GLU A 2 3.83 23.87 -7.37
CA GLU A 2 4.63 22.84 -6.75
C GLU A 2 3.85 22.27 -5.55
N GLY A 3 3.73 20.97 -5.46
CA GLY A 3 3.08 20.25 -4.39
C GLY A 3 3.57 18.81 -4.37
N LEU A 4 3.11 18.01 -3.40
CA LEU A 4 3.42 16.59 -3.28
C LEU A 4 2.19 15.74 -3.57
N LEU A 5 2.42 14.61 -4.22
CA LEU A 5 1.47 13.51 -4.34
C LEU A 5 2.10 12.29 -3.66
N LEU A 6 1.47 11.80 -2.62
CA LEU A 6 1.97 10.69 -1.81
C LEU A 6 0.97 9.53 -1.86
N PHE A 7 1.37 8.41 -2.48
CA PHE A 7 0.57 7.20 -2.57
C PHE A 7 1.13 6.15 -1.62
N SER A 8 0.34 5.77 -0.62
CA SER A 8 0.74 4.86 0.45
C SER A 8 2.14 5.15 1.00
N PRO A 9 2.43 6.41 1.38
CA PRO A 9 3.72 6.75 1.96
C PRO A 9 3.93 5.95 3.24
N ALA A 10 5.11 5.38 3.43
CA ALA A 10 5.41 4.45 4.51
C ALA A 10 6.56 4.93 5.42
N PRO A 11 6.50 6.15 5.96
CA PRO A 11 7.43 6.56 7.03
C PRO A 11 7.15 5.79 8.33
N TYR A 12 5.93 5.31 8.50
CA TYR A 12 5.50 4.51 9.64
C TYR A 12 5.03 3.13 9.17
N VAL A 13 5.51 2.08 9.81
CA VAL A 13 5.12 0.70 9.51
C VAL A 13 4.57 0.02 10.77
N ARG A 14 3.63 -0.90 10.59
CA ARG A 14 2.93 -1.59 11.70
C ARG A 14 3.82 -2.56 12.48
N THR A 15 5.05 -2.85 12.00
CA THR A 15 5.95 -3.77 12.69
C THR A 15 6.93 -3.04 13.61
N ASN A 16 7.08 -3.53 14.84
CA ASN A 16 8.05 -3.03 15.82
C ASN A 16 9.47 -3.60 15.60
N LEU A 17 9.65 -4.47 14.61
CA LEU A 17 10.93 -5.14 14.35
C LEU A 17 11.91 -4.28 13.54
N VAL A 18 11.48 -3.14 13.04
CA VAL A 18 12.29 -2.23 12.21
C VAL A 18 13.57 -1.82 12.92
N GLY A 19 13.49 -1.48 14.22
CA GLY A 19 14.66 -1.10 15.02
C GLY A 19 15.71 -2.20 15.18
N LEU A 20 15.38 -3.46 14.89
CA LEU A 20 16.32 -4.59 14.93
C LEU A 20 17.06 -4.80 13.60
N VAL A 21 16.61 -4.16 12.53
CA VAL A 21 17.13 -4.36 11.17
C VAL A 21 18.63 -4.04 11.07
N PRO A 22 19.15 -2.90 11.58
CA PRO A 22 20.57 -2.61 11.53
C PRO A 22 21.43 -3.66 12.23
N PHE A 23 20.95 -4.19 13.37
CA PHE A 23 21.65 -5.25 14.09
C PHE A 23 21.59 -6.59 13.34
N ALA A 24 20.43 -6.96 12.82
CA ALA A 24 20.26 -8.19 12.06
C ALA A 24 21.10 -8.19 10.76
N SER A 25 21.31 -7.02 10.14
CA SER A 25 22.13 -6.89 8.92
C SER A 25 23.61 -7.25 9.12
N LEU A 26 24.09 -7.30 10.36
CA LEU A 26 25.45 -7.74 10.66
C LEU A 26 25.63 -9.26 10.54
N PHE A 27 24.53 -10.02 10.60
CA PHE A 27 24.53 -11.49 10.63
C PHE A 27 23.87 -12.11 9.41
N PHE A 28 22.97 -11.38 8.74
CA PHE A 28 22.20 -11.87 7.62
C PHE A 28 22.38 -10.96 6.41
N GLU A 29 22.69 -11.56 5.26
CA GLU A 29 22.78 -10.84 4.00
C GLU A 29 21.40 -10.56 3.39
N TRP A 30 20.44 -11.47 3.62
CA TRP A 30 19.11 -11.42 3.03
C TRP A 30 18.04 -11.58 4.11
N LEU A 31 16.93 -10.86 3.97
CA LEU A 31 15.73 -11.09 4.77
C LEU A 31 15.13 -12.48 4.48
N ARG A 32 15.21 -12.88 3.22
CA ARG A 32 14.91 -14.21 2.69
C ARG A 32 15.86 -14.46 1.54
N THR A 33 16.49 -15.62 1.47
CA THR A 33 17.44 -15.90 0.39
C THR A 33 16.76 -15.91 -0.99
N PRO A 34 17.49 -15.62 -2.08
CA PRO A 34 16.94 -15.70 -3.44
C PRO A 34 16.33 -17.07 -3.77
N GLU A 35 16.91 -18.15 -3.25
CA GLU A 35 16.43 -19.53 -3.43
C GLU A 35 15.09 -19.74 -2.73
N GLU A 36 14.96 -19.26 -1.48
CA GLU A 36 13.72 -19.35 -0.70
C GLU A 36 12.60 -18.46 -1.25
N ALA A 37 12.96 -17.38 -1.94
CA ALA A 37 12.00 -16.45 -2.52
C ALA A 37 11.25 -17.04 -3.72
N GLY A 38 11.80 -18.09 -4.36
CA GLY A 38 11.21 -18.78 -5.50
C GLY A 38 11.09 -17.94 -6.77
N GLY A 39 10.42 -18.47 -7.77
CA GLY A 39 10.18 -17.80 -9.05
C GLY A 39 9.20 -16.61 -8.92
N GLY A 40 9.62 -15.40 -9.25
CA GLY A 40 8.73 -14.25 -9.32
C GLY A 40 7.90 -14.25 -10.61
N THR A 41 6.73 -13.63 -10.56
CA THR A 41 5.80 -13.55 -11.69
C THR A 41 6.14 -12.42 -12.67
N THR A 42 7.01 -11.49 -12.30
CA THR A 42 7.38 -10.33 -13.13
C THR A 42 8.90 -10.16 -13.23
N ALA A 43 9.37 -9.82 -14.42
CA ALA A 43 10.79 -9.59 -14.69
C ALA A 43 11.35 -8.31 -14.01
N PHE A 44 10.48 -7.45 -13.53
CA PHE A 44 10.82 -6.12 -13.02
C PHE A 44 10.73 -5.99 -11.49
N ARG A 45 10.38 -7.06 -10.78
CA ARG A 45 10.26 -7.07 -9.33
C ARG A 45 11.35 -7.93 -8.72
N TYR A 46 12.07 -7.37 -7.75
CA TYR A 46 12.98 -8.15 -6.93
C TYR A 46 12.20 -9.17 -6.09
N ARG A 47 12.67 -10.41 -6.06
CA ARG A 47 12.02 -11.52 -5.35
C ARG A 47 12.28 -11.49 -3.86
N THR A 48 13.38 -10.85 -3.48
CA THR A 48 13.83 -10.76 -2.11
C THR A 48 14.46 -9.40 -1.86
N LEU A 49 14.65 -9.07 -0.60
CA LEU A 49 15.21 -7.82 -0.14
C LEU A 49 16.52 -8.11 0.60
N PRO A 50 17.67 -7.58 0.13
CA PRO A 50 18.91 -7.65 0.88
C PRO A 50 18.79 -6.84 2.17
N MET A 51 19.44 -7.29 3.24
CA MET A 51 19.40 -6.60 4.53
C MET A 51 19.96 -5.19 4.44
N THR A 52 20.97 -4.94 3.60
CA THR A 52 21.48 -3.59 3.31
C THR A 52 20.44 -2.67 2.68
N GLY A 53 19.59 -3.20 1.80
CA GLY A 53 18.46 -2.46 1.23
C GLY A 53 17.38 -2.15 2.27
N LEU A 54 17.16 -3.07 3.22
CA LEU A 54 16.23 -2.84 4.31
C LEU A 54 16.77 -1.80 5.30
N VAL A 55 18.08 -1.79 5.59
CA VAL A 55 18.72 -0.73 6.39
C VAL A 55 18.53 0.63 5.72
N ALA A 56 18.84 0.75 4.42
CA ALA A 56 18.64 2.00 3.69
C ALA A 56 17.16 2.46 3.68
N TYR A 57 16.22 1.52 3.67
CA TYR A 57 14.80 1.83 3.84
C TYR A 57 14.50 2.38 5.24
N CYS A 58 15.05 1.78 6.30
CA CYS A 58 14.90 2.29 7.68
C CYS A 58 15.47 3.72 7.80
N ASP A 59 16.65 3.98 7.27
CA ASP A 59 17.25 5.33 7.25
C ASP A 59 16.34 6.33 6.51
N THR A 60 15.69 5.90 5.43
CA THR A 60 14.73 6.73 4.69
C THR A 60 13.47 7.02 5.51
N MET A 61 12.99 6.04 6.29
CA MET A 61 11.86 6.22 7.20
C MET A 61 12.17 7.25 8.26
N ASP A 62 13.34 7.15 8.93
CA ASP A 62 13.77 8.08 9.97
C ASP A 62 13.85 9.52 9.43
N HIS A 63 14.42 9.72 8.25
CA HIS A 63 14.47 11.03 7.59
C HIS A 63 13.08 11.56 7.21
N ALA A 64 12.17 10.69 6.76
CA ALA A 64 10.81 11.09 6.43
C ALA A 64 10.01 11.45 7.70
N GLU A 65 10.19 10.70 8.80
CA GLU A 65 9.60 11.01 10.10
C GLU A 65 10.09 12.37 10.61
N GLU A 66 11.42 12.61 10.61
CA GLU A 66 12.00 13.91 10.97
C GLU A 66 11.48 15.07 10.09
N ALA A 67 11.26 14.81 8.80
CA ALA A 67 10.67 15.81 7.90
C ALA A 67 9.20 16.12 8.23
N LEU A 68 8.44 15.11 8.68
CA LEU A 68 7.04 15.27 9.09
C LEU A 68 6.88 15.99 10.44
N GLU A 69 7.92 16.10 11.27
CA GLU A 69 7.90 16.95 12.46
C GLU A 69 7.89 18.45 12.12
N LYS A 70 8.18 18.80 10.88
CA LYS A 70 8.33 20.20 10.44
C LYS A 70 7.13 20.65 9.60
N PRO A 71 6.60 21.87 9.80
CA PRO A 71 5.50 22.38 9.00
C PRO A 71 5.83 22.46 7.50
N TYR A 72 5.03 21.80 6.67
CA TYR A 72 5.12 21.87 5.22
C TYR A 72 3.99 22.71 4.65
N ARG A 73 4.33 23.78 3.93
CA ARG A 73 3.38 24.82 3.51
C ARG A 73 2.93 24.73 2.04
N LYS A 74 3.52 23.83 1.26
CA LYS A 74 3.03 23.54 -0.10
C LYS A 74 1.89 22.52 -0.03
N PRO A 75 0.96 22.52 -1.01
CA PRO A 75 -0.13 21.55 -0.98
C PRO A 75 0.35 20.11 -1.10
N VAL A 76 -0.29 19.21 -0.36
CA VAL A 76 -0.04 17.77 -0.39
C VAL A 76 -1.33 17.02 -0.61
N LEU A 77 -1.34 16.06 -1.52
CA LEU A 77 -2.40 15.07 -1.63
C LEU A 77 -1.83 13.72 -1.23
N THR A 78 -2.41 13.13 -0.20
CA THR A 78 -2.04 11.83 0.32
C THR A 78 -3.12 10.81 -0.04
N VAL A 79 -2.75 9.58 -0.36
CA VAL A 79 -3.66 8.46 -0.60
C VAL A 79 -3.31 7.34 0.38
N LEU A 80 -4.26 6.96 1.22
CA LEU A 80 -4.08 5.99 2.30
C LEU A 80 -5.20 4.95 2.28
N SER A 81 -4.90 3.76 2.84
CA SER A 81 -5.89 2.72 3.08
C SER A 81 -5.90 2.33 4.56
N GLU A 82 -7.07 2.33 5.19
CA GLU A 82 -7.30 1.97 6.59
C GLU A 82 -6.72 0.59 6.94
N PHE A 83 -6.95 -0.38 6.06
CA PHE A 83 -6.58 -1.78 6.29
C PHE A 83 -5.21 -2.16 5.75
N ASP A 84 -4.33 -1.18 5.49
CA ASP A 84 -2.96 -1.51 5.07
C ASP A 84 -2.25 -2.32 6.16
N SER A 85 -1.80 -3.52 5.79
CA SER A 85 -1.14 -4.44 6.71
C SER A 85 0.35 -4.13 6.95
N ILE A 86 0.92 -3.20 6.19
CA ILE A 86 2.34 -2.83 6.24
C ILE A 86 2.51 -1.42 6.77
N VAL A 87 1.81 -0.46 6.16
CA VAL A 87 1.88 0.95 6.54
C VAL A 87 0.99 1.23 7.73
N ASP A 88 1.49 1.95 8.71
CA ASP A 88 0.70 2.52 9.79
C ASP A 88 0.04 3.81 9.29
N THR A 89 -1.12 3.63 8.66
CA THR A 89 -1.83 4.68 7.96
C THR A 89 -2.53 5.65 8.90
N GLU A 90 -2.89 5.21 10.09
CA GLU A 90 -3.46 6.08 11.13
C GLU A 90 -2.40 7.07 11.62
N ARG A 91 -1.23 6.57 12.01
CA ARG A 91 -0.10 7.41 12.40
C ARG A 91 0.36 8.34 11.26
N MET A 92 0.34 7.85 10.01
CA MET A 92 0.65 8.68 8.84
C MET A 92 -0.38 9.81 8.66
N LEU A 93 -1.66 9.53 8.87
CA LEU A 93 -2.71 10.54 8.76
C LEU A 93 -2.58 11.60 9.86
N GLU A 94 -2.31 11.18 11.10
CA GLU A 94 -2.06 12.09 12.22
C GLU A 94 -0.88 13.02 11.92
N ALA A 95 0.24 12.48 11.49
CA ALA A 95 1.42 13.26 11.12
C ALA A 95 1.14 14.21 9.95
N ALA A 96 0.36 13.78 8.96
CA ALA A 96 -0.06 14.61 7.83
C ALA A 96 -0.97 15.77 8.28
N ASP A 97 -1.91 15.50 9.19
CA ASP A 97 -2.82 16.52 9.73
C ASP A 97 -2.07 17.60 10.55
N GLU A 98 -0.99 17.23 11.20
CA GLU A 98 -0.14 18.14 11.99
C GLU A 98 0.88 18.91 11.13
N SER A 99 1.40 18.30 10.08
CA SER A 99 2.53 18.84 9.30
C SER A 99 2.12 19.54 8.02
N PHE A 100 1.07 19.10 7.30
CA PHE A 100 0.71 19.64 5.99
C PHE A 100 -0.26 20.81 6.11
N LEU A 101 0.26 21.96 6.50
CA LEU A 101 -0.52 23.16 6.87
C LEU A 101 -1.11 23.96 5.69
N ASN A 102 -0.93 23.49 4.46
CA ASN A 102 -1.55 24.17 3.32
C ASN A 102 -3.05 23.85 3.27
N PRO A 103 -3.95 24.85 3.18
CA PRO A 103 -5.40 24.61 3.18
C PRO A 103 -5.92 23.83 1.98
N ARG A 104 -5.09 23.59 0.97
CA ARG A 104 -5.39 22.74 -0.17
C ARG A 104 -4.87 21.32 0.01
N SER A 105 -4.16 21.04 1.11
CA SER A 105 -3.76 19.67 1.44
C SER A 105 -4.99 18.84 1.77
N ARG A 106 -4.97 17.57 1.33
CA ARG A 106 -6.08 16.65 1.53
C ARG A 106 -5.63 15.20 1.44
N THR A 107 -6.42 14.32 2.03
CA THR A 107 -6.20 12.87 1.99
C THR A 107 -7.36 12.18 1.30
N ILE A 108 -7.08 11.26 0.37
CA ILE A 108 -8.02 10.24 -0.08
C ILE A 108 -7.82 9.04 0.86
N TRP A 109 -8.90 8.66 1.53
CA TRP A 109 -8.93 7.59 2.50
C TRP A 109 -9.81 6.45 2.00
N TYR A 110 -9.23 5.29 1.84
CA TYR A 110 -9.96 4.06 1.54
C TYR A 110 -10.21 3.31 2.83
N GLY A 111 -11.44 3.35 3.32
CA GLY A 111 -11.80 2.77 4.60
C GLY A 111 -13.29 2.54 4.74
N ASP A 112 -13.69 1.88 5.81
CA ASP A 112 -15.09 1.65 6.15
C ASP A 112 -15.66 2.86 6.90
N GLU A 113 -14.79 3.60 7.61
CA GLU A 113 -15.14 4.82 8.33
C GLU A 113 -14.28 6.01 7.89
N THR A 114 -14.84 7.21 8.00
CA THR A 114 -14.08 8.44 7.73
C THR A 114 -13.33 8.82 9.00
N PRO A 115 -12.00 8.91 8.97
CA PRO A 115 -11.22 9.27 10.15
C PRO A 115 -11.43 10.74 10.52
N GLU A 116 -11.39 11.03 11.80
CA GLU A 116 -11.42 12.41 12.32
C GLU A 116 -10.05 13.07 12.14
N THR A 117 -10.05 14.32 11.67
CA THR A 117 -8.86 15.15 11.50
C THR A 117 -9.14 16.55 12.03
N LYS A 118 -8.09 17.27 12.46
CA LYS A 118 -8.21 18.64 13.01
C LYS A 118 -8.29 19.69 11.88
N VAL A 119 -7.54 19.49 10.82
CA VAL A 119 -7.32 20.48 9.76
C VAL A 119 -7.41 19.85 8.36
N MET A 120 -6.92 18.64 8.20
CA MET A 120 -6.80 17.95 6.92
C MET A 120 -8.19 17.61 6.35
N LYS A 121 -8.46 18.01 5.12
CA LYS A 121 -9.64 17.54 4.40
C LYS A 121 -9.48 16.07 4.01
N VAL A 122 -10.42 15.23 4.43
CA VAL A 122 -10.49 13.81 4.06
C VAL A 122 -11.57 13.59 3.01
N ILE A 123 -11.23 12.86 1.95
CA ILE A 123 -12.13 12.35 0.93
C ILE A 123 -12.19 10.85 1.15
N SER A 124 -13.23 10.39 1.83
CA SER A 124 -13.41 8.99 2.14
C SER A 124 -14.08 8.24 0.99
N LEU A 125 -13.54 7.08 0.67
CA LEU A 125 -14.08 6.14 -0.30
C LEU A 125 -14.15 4.75 0.34
N PRO A 126 -15.24 3.99 0.13
CA PRO A 126 -15.41 2.70 0.78
C PRO A 126 -14.33 1.71 0.31
N SER A 127 -13.79 0.95 1.25
CA SER A 127 -12.85 -0.14 0.96
C SER A 127 -13.54 -1.50 0.87
N HIS A 128 -14.71 -1.65 1.49
CA HIS A 128 -15.53 -2.85 1.39
C HIS A 128 -16.48 -2.77 0.21
N LEU A 129 -16.32 -3.65 -0.77
CA LEU A 129 -17.13 -3.73 -1.98
C LEU A 129 -17.64 -5.17 -2.17
N GLU A 130 -18.72 -5.51 -1.51
CA GLU A 130 -19.32 -6.84 -1.47
C GLU A 130 -19.54 -7.46 -2.84
N LYS A 131 -20.09 -6.68 -3.79
CA LYS A 131 -20.39 -7.14 -5.15
C LYS A 131 -19.15 -7.50 -5.98
N GLU A 132 -18.01 -6.99 -5.58
CA GLU A 132 -16.72 -7.22 -6.24
C GLU A 132 -15.86 -8.21 -5.45
N HIS A 133 -16.39 -8.79 -4.39
CA HIS A 133 -15.68 -9.63 -3.43
C HIS A 133 -14.43 -8.94 -2.86
N ILE A 134 -14.49 -7.63 -2.63
CA ILE A 134 -13.40 -6.87 -2.04
C ILE A 134 -13.74 -6.56 -0.59
N ARG A 135 -12.91 -7.01 0.33
CA ARG A 135 -13.06 -6.76 1.76
C ARG A 135 -12.31 -5.53 2.22
N SER A 136 -11.12 -5.31 1.68
CA SER A 136 -10.24 -4.23 2.11
C SER A 136 -9.22 -3.88 1.03
N PHE A 137 -8.61 -2.70 1.15
CA PHE A 137 -7.56 -2.26 0.24
C PHE A 137 -6.17 -2.48 0.86
N SER A 138 -5.18 -2.79 0.02
CA SER A 138 -3.76 -2.82 0.37
C SER A 138 -3.05 -1.54 -0.13
N HIS A 139 -1.83 -1.28 0.35
CA HIS A 139 -1.00 -0.20 -0.20
C HIS A 139 -0.70 -0.36 -1.70
N LEU A 140 -0.72 -1.58 -2.21
CA LEU A 140 -0.48 -1.84 -3.63
C LEU A 140 -1.70 -1.45 -4.47
N SER A 141 -2.90 -1.76 -3.99
CA SER A 141 -4.13 -1.56 -4.75
C SER A 141 -4.37 -0.12 -5.16
N VAL A 142 -4.00 0.85 -4.34
CA VAL A 142 -4.25 2.28 -4.63
C VAL A 142 -3.53 2.80 -5.89
N ASN A 143 -2.55 2.07 -6.42
CA ASN A 143 -1.67 2.54 -7.49
C ASN A 143 -2.11 2.14 -8.90
N PHE A 144 -2.93 1.10 -9.05
CA PHE A 144 -3.19 0.50 -10.36
C PHE A 144 -4.66 0.56 -10.75
N SER A 145 -4.89 0.88 -12.03
CA SER A 145 -6.21 0.81 -12.65
C SER A 145 -6.73 -0.63 -12.72
N PRO A 146 -8.06 -0.85 -12.65
CA PRO A 146 -8.67 -2.15 -12.93
C PRO A 146 -8.32 -2.73 -14.30
N GLU A 147 -7.98 -1.89 -15.28
CA GLU A 147 -7.60 -2.28 -16.64
C GLU A 147 -6.10 -2.57 -16.78
N ASN A 148 -5.31 -2.42 -15.70
CA ASN A 148 -3.89 -2.71 -15.76
C ASN A 148 -3.64 -4.18 -16.15
N PRO A 149 -2.82 -4.48 -17.20
CA PRO A 149 -2.66 -5.84 -17.70
C PRO A 149 -1.96 -6.79 -16.72
N HIS A 150 -1.24 -6.26 -15.72
CA HIS A 150 -0.48 -7.06 -14.75
C HIS A 150 -1.11 -7.11 -13.36
N TYR A 151 -1.81 -6.05 -12.97
CA TYR A 151 -2.35 -5.88 -11.62
C TYR A 151 -3.86 -5.62 -11.60
N GLY A 152 -4.50 -5.45 -12.75
CA GLY A 152 -5.92 -5.17 -12.87
C GLY A 152 -6.82 -6.39 -12.68
N ARG A 153 -8.10 -6.24 -13.00
CA ARG A 153 -9.10 -7.32 -12.93
C ARG A 153 -8.66 -8.50 -13.78
N GLY A 154 -8.77 -9.69 -13.23
CA GLY A 154 -8.35 -10.92 -13.91
C GLY A 154 -6.83 -11.09 -14.07
N ALA A 155 -6.03 -10.15 -13.61
CA ALA A 155 -4.59 -10.32 -13.57
C ALA A 155 -4.20 -11.25 -12.42
N ARG A 156 -3.55 -12.36 -12.75
CA ARG A 156 -3.16 -13.40 -11.79
C ARG A 156 -1.73 -13.23 -11.27
N ALA A 157 -1.15 -12.03 -11.43
CA ALA A 157 0.27 -11.78 -11.16
C ALA A 157 0.68 -12.02 -9.70
N GLU A 158 -0.22 -11.76 -8.74
CA GLU A 158 0.10 -11.82 -7.32
C GLU A 158 -0.27 -13.15 -6.66
N TRP A 159 -1.19 -13.89 -7.19
CA TRP A 159 -1.69 -15.12 -6.56
C TRP A 159 -1.60 -16.37 -7.43
N CYS A 160 -1.53 -16.24 -8.76
CA CYS A 160 -1.29 -17.35 -9.66
C CYS A 160 0.17 -17.36 -10.12
N ARG A 161 0.88 -18.43 -9.84
CA ARG A 161 2.33 -18.53 -10.04
C ARG A 161 2.69 -19.38 -11.24
N PRO A 162 3.90 -19.16 -11.84
CA PRO A 162 4.42 -20.00 -12.91
C PRO A 162 4.50 -21.47 -12.50
N GLU A 163 4.48 -22.36 -13.49
CA GLU A 163 4.46 -23.81 -13.31
C GLU A 163 5.65 -24.36 -12.51
N ASN A 164 6.79 -23.69 -12.59
CA ASN A 164 8.03 -24.08 -11.93
C ASN A 164 8.26 -23.41 -10.55
N ASP A 165 7.28 -22.68 -10.01
CA ASP A 165 7.38 -22.14 -8.66
C ASP A 165 7.11 -23.26 -7.64
N PRO A 166 8.04 -23.55 -6.69
CA PRO A 166 7.92 -24.65 -5.75
C PRO A 166 6.83 -24.44 -4.69
N ARG A 167 6.28 -23.24 -4.57
CA ARG A 167 5.22 -22.95 -3.60
C ARG A 167 3.88 -23.49 -4.07
N PRO A 168 2.94 -23.83 -3.17
CA PRO A 168 1.63 -24.34 -3.55
C PRO A 168 0.89 -23.44 -4.54
N ARG A 169 0.29 -24.04 -5.57
CA ARG A 169 -0.53 -23.37 -6.60
C ARG A 169 -2.00 -23.25 -6.20
N PHE A 170 -2.25 -23.40 -4.94
CA PHE A 170 -3.59 -23.52 -4.38
C PHE A 170 -4.58 -22.48 -4.97
N TYR A 171 -4.16 -21.22 -5.01
CA TYR A 171 -5.03 -20.15 -5.50
C TYR A 171 -5.32 -20.19 -7.00
N CYS A 172 -4.48 -20.83 -7.81
CA CYS A 172 -4.69 -20.94 -9.26
C CYS A 172 -5.79 -21.94 -9.63
N GLU A 173 -6.14 -22.82 -8.70
CA GLU A 173 -7.12 -23.91 -8.90
C GLU A 173 -8.51 -23.51 -8.40
N ILE A 174 -8.62 -22.40 -7.64
CA ILE A 174 -9.88 -21.89 -7.10
C ILE A 174 -10.59 -21.07 -8.18
N PRO A 175 -11.89 -21.29 -8.39
CA PRO A 175 -12.68 -20.41 -9.24
C PRO A 175 -12.63 -18.96 -8.77
N GLU A 176 -12.48 -18.02 -9.70
CA GLU A 176 -12.39 -16.59 -9.37
C GLU A 176 -13.61 -16.08 -8.58
N SER A 177 -14.78 -16.69 -8.82
CA SER A 177 -16.02 -16.40 -8.10
C SER A 177 -16.02 -16.76 -6.61
N GLU A 178 -15.05 -17.55 -6.16
CA GLU A 178 -14.89 -17.96 -4.75
C GLU A 178 -13.78 -17.17 -4.05
N ILE A 179 -13.05 -16.34 -4.80
CA ILE A 179 -11.94 -15.56 -4.28
C ILE A 179 -12.44 -14.20 -3.79
N TRP A 180 -12.01 -13.85 -2.60
CA TRP A 180 -12.14 -12.52 -2.04
C TRP A 180 -10.81 -11.77 -2.10
N TYR A 181 -10.89 -10.48 -2.25
CA TYR A 181 -9.71 -9.61 -2.34
C TYR A 181 -9.59 -8.75 -1.08
N GLY A 182 -8.37 -8.58 -0.59
CA GLY A 182 -8.14 -7.80 0.61
C GLY A 182 -6.70 -7.30 0.75
N ALA A 183 -6.39 -6.75 1.91
CA ALA A 183 -5.04 -6.47 2.32
C ALA A 183 -4.24 -7.78 2.46
N TRP A 184 -2.92 -7.68 2.46
CA TRP A 184 -2.10 -8.88 2.63
C TRP A 184 -2.27 -9.46 4.04
N GLY A 185 -2.53 -10.77 4.11
CA GLY A 185 -2.78 -11.48 5.37
C GLY A 185 -4.22 -11.36 5.88
N GLU A 186 -5.15 -10.90 5.04
CA GLU A 186 -6.58 -10.93 5.37
C GLU A 186 -7.04 -12.39 5.47
N GLU A 187 -7.64 -12.76 6.62
CA GLU A 187 -8.19 -14.09 6.89
C GLU A 187 -9.47 -13.91 7.70
N ARG A 188 -10.62 -13.86 7.04
CA ARG A 188 -11.93 -13.69 7.71
C ARG A 188 -12.99 -14.57 7.06
N ASP A 189 -13.99 -14.92 7.83
CA ASP A 189 -15.28 -15.46 7.36
C ASP A 189 -15.21 -16.76 6.54
N GLY A 190 -14.10 -17.49 6.60
CA GLY A 190 -13.93 -18.78 5.90
C GLY A 190 -13.77 -18.66 4.38
N HIS A 191 -13.60 -17.46 3.86
CA HIS A 191 -13.31 -17.21 2.44
C HIS A 191 -11.82 -17.36 2.12
N VAL A 192 -11.52 -17.63 0.87
CA VAL A 192 -10.14 -17.59 0.36
C VAL A 192 -9.82 -16.16 -0.05
N TYR A 193 -8.85 -15.56 0.63
CA TYR A 193 -8.42 -14.22 0.33
C TYR A 193 -7.14 -14.19 -0.48
N VAL A 194 -7.12 -13.30 -1.46
CA VAL A 194 -5.90 -12.91 -2.18
C VAL A 194 -5.71 -11.41 -2.09
N ARG A 195 -4.48 -10.97 -2.24
CA ARG A 195 -4.16 -9.55 -2.14
C ARG A 195 -4.80 -8.77 -3.27
N LEU A 196 -5.56 -7.74 -2.93
CA LEU A 196 -6.06 -6.78 -3.90
C LEU A 196 -4.90 -6.00 -4.52
N THR A 197 -4.83 -5.97 -5.85
CA THR A 197 -3.73 -5.35 -6.60
C THR A 197 -4.14 -4.15 -7.45
N TYR A 198 -5.43 -3.88 -7.58
CA TYR A 198 -5.97 -2.75 -8.35
C TYR A 198 -6.94 -1.92 -7.51
N ASN A 199 -7.24 -0.73 -7.99
CA ASN A 199 -8.13 0.22 -7.35
C ASN A 199 -9.48 0.30 -8.10
N PRO A 200 -10.58 -0.26 -7.56
CA PRO A 200 -11.90 -0.10 -8.16
C PRO A 200 -12.36 1.36 -8.33
N HIS A 201 -11.86 2.26 -7.46
CA HIS A 201 -12.15 3.69 -7.51
C HIS A 201 -11.10 4.50 -8.28
N PHE A 202 -10.32 3.87 -9.17
CA PHE A 202 -9.20 4.51 -9.86
C PHE A 202 -9.58 5.78 -10.65
N GLU A 203 -10.74 5.77 -11.32
CA GLU A 203 -11.25 6.94 -12.04
C GLU A 203 -11.52 8.09 -11.07
N ARG A 204 -12.22 7.83 -9.96
CA ARG A 204 -12.50 8.83 -8.94
C ARG A 204 -11.23 9.38 -8.29
N GLN A 205 -10.28 8.52 -7.97
CA GLN A 205 -8.96 8.94 -7.49
C GLN A 205 -8.26 9.84 -8.50
N THR A 206 -8.28 9.46 -9.78
CA THR A 206 -7.67 10.24 -10.87
C THR A 206 -8.30 11.62 -11.00
N GLU A 207 -9.63 11.74 -10.90
CA GLU A 207 -10.32 13.04 -10.92
C GLU A 207 -9.82 13.94 -9.79
N GLU A 208 -9.70 13.42 -8.56
CA GLU A 208 -9.21 14.17 -7.40
C GLU A 208 -7.74 14.58 -7.57
N VAL A 209 -6.89 13.69 -8.07
CA VAL A 209 -5.49 14.00 -8.39
C VAL A 209 -5.40 15.11 -9.44
N LEU A 210 -6.16 15.01 -10.52
CA LEU A 210 -6.18 16.03 -11.57
C LEU A 210 -6.74 17.38 -11.09
N ALA A 211 -7.76 17.36 -10.24
CA ALA A 211 -8.31 18.57 -9.60
C ALA A 211 -7.24 19.23 -8.71
N PHE A 212 -6.54 18.44 -7.90
CA PHE A 212 -5.44 18.92 -7.07
C PHE A 212 -4.31 19.55 -7.89
N LEU A 213 -3.86 18.92 -8.97
CA LEU A 213 -2.82 19.43 -9.86
C LEU A 213 -3.23 20.73 -10.57
N ARG A 214 -4.52 20.92 -10.86
CA ARG A 214 -5.09 22.13 -11.45
C ARG A 214 -5.32 23.25 -10.44
N GLY A 215 -5.05 23.01 -9.18
CA GLY A 215 -5.21 24.00 -8.12
C GLY A 215 -6.62 24.17 -7.57
N LYS A 216 -7.45 23.16 -7.80
CA LYS A 216 -8.85 23.12 -7.32
C LYS A 216 -8.94 22.37 -6.01
#